data_dd99f40dcd0e14716b0cd34e58cd92a5
#
_entry.id   dd99f40dcd0e14716b0cd34e58cd92a5
#
_cell.length_a   1.000
_cell.length_b   1.000
_cell.length_c   1.000
_cell.angle_alpha   90.00
_cell.angle_beta   90.00
_cell.angle_gamma   90.00
#
_symmetry.space_group_name_H-M   'P 1'
#
loop_
_entity.id
_entity.type
_entity.pdbx_description
1 polymer ?
#
loop_
_entity_poly.entity_id
_entity_poly.type
_entity_poly.pdbx_seq_one_letter_code
_entity_poly.pdbx_strand_id
1 'polypeptide(L)'
;MPRRTLAEKRPLLLASMAAALAYFALRQSPVVPEMWLIPLKGAAVGLLAFYAFVRFRDADARILGAMFVLASLGDMAIEIDQTAGAILFFGYHMVAIGLYLRHPRENPRASQKAAAVALLLLTPAIFWLLPADRADAWPTALYGLALGGMAACAWLSAFSRYRVGVGAVLFLVSDLLIVAGMGPLMGERLHPWLIWPLYYLGQLLICLGVVERLRRTEGGEG
;
A
#
# COMPACT_ATOMS: atom_id res chain seq x y z
N MET A 1 2.80 -7.22 32.99
CA MET A 1 4.08 -6.75 32.42
C MET A 1 3.96 -6.49 30.89
N PRO A 2 3.33 -5.41 30.41
CA PRO A 2 3.08 -5.21 28.97
C PRO A 2 4.13 -4.36 28.23
N ARG A 3 5.09 -3.74 28.90
CA ARG A 3 6.01 -2.78 28.27
C ARG A 3 7.21 -3.39 27.50
N ARG A 4 7.63 -4.61 27.79
CA ARG A 4 8.79 -5.25 27.13
C ARG A 4 8.52 -5.68 25.68
N THR A 5 7.30 -6.11 25.35
CA THR A 5 6.94 -6.57 24.00
C THR A 5 6.96 -5.47 22.91
N LEU A 6 6.86 -4.20 23.29
CA LEU A 6 6.93 -3.06 22.36
C LEU A 6 8.36 -2.74 21.91
N ALA A 7 9.35 -2.96 22.80
CA ALA A 7 10.76 -2.71 22.48
C ALA A 7 11.35 -3.82 21.61
N GLU A 8 10.90 -5.07 21.79
CA GLU A 8 11.49 -6.25 21.13
C GLU A 8 11.20 -6.36 19.64
N LYS A 9 10.13 -5.72 19.12
CA LYS A 9 9.72 -5.85 17.71
C LYS A 9 9.89 -4.58 16.88
N ARG A 10 10.35 -3.47 17.47
CA ARG A 10 10.78 -2.27 16.74
C ARG A 10 11.90 -2.53 15.73
N PRO A 11 12.82 -3.48 15.91
CA PRO A 11 13.85 -3.77 14.92
C PRO A 11 13.31 -4.10 13.53
N LEU A 12 12.17 -4.82 13.43
CA LEU A 12 11.57 -5.16 12.14
C LEU A 12 11.05 -3.93 11.37
N LEU A 13 10.40 -2.99 12.08
CA LEU A 13 9.97 -1.73 11.48
C LEU A 13 11.17 -0.88 11.04
N LEU A 14 12.20 -0.80 11.89
CA LEU A 14 13.43 -0.07 11.55
C LEU A 14 14.16 -0.71 10.37
N ALA A 15 14.23 -2.05 10.33
CA ALA A 15 14.80 -2.79 9.21
C ALA A 15 14.01 -2.56 7.90
N SER A 16 12.68 -2.53 7.98
CA SER A 16 11.82 -2.19 6.83
C SER A 16 12.10 -0.77 6.33
N MET A 17 12.18 0.21 7.23
CA MET A 17 12.50 1.60 6.88
C MET A 17 13.92 1.71 6.29
N ALA A 18 14.89 1.02 6.87
CA ALA A 18 16.27 0.99 6.37
C ALA A 18 16.35 0.39 4.96
N ALA A 19 15.64 -0.74 4.72
CA ALA A 19 15.55 -1.36 3.40
C ALA A 19 14.90 -0.43 2.37
N ALA A 20 13.82 0.28 2.75
CA ALA A 20 13.15 1.23 1.87
C ALA A 20 14.04 2.43 1.51
N LEU A 21 14.77 2.98 2.48
CA LEU A 21 15.72 4.07 2.26
C LEU A 21 16.93 3.61 1.43
N ALA A 22 17.45 2.41 1.71
CA ALA A 22 18.54 1.83 0.95
C ALA A 22 18.14 1.62 -0.52
N TYR A 23 16.95 1.03 -0.78
CA TYR A 23 16.44 0.91 -2.15
C TYR A 23 16.33 2.27 -2.83
N PHE A 24 15.73 3.27 -2.17
CA PHE A 24 15.58 4.62 -2.72
C PHE A 24 16.92 5.26 -3.08
N ALA A 25 17.93 5.11 -2.22
CA ALA A 25 19.25 5.67 -2.44
C ALA A 25 20.04 4.93 -3.54
N LEU A 26 19.87 3.60 -3.64
CA LEU A 26 20.68 2.76 -4.51
C LEU A 26 20.07 2.51 -5.89
N ARG A 27 18.76 2.72 -6.08
CA ARG A 27 18.02 2.36 -7.31
C ARG A 27 18.56 3.02 -8.59
N GLN A 28 19.33 4.09 -8.49
CA GLN A 28 19.97 4.76 -9.62
C GLN A 28 21.50 4.69 -9.55
N SER A 29 22.04 3.88 -8.65
CA SER A 29 23.47 3.70 -8.52
C SER A 29 24.00 2.82 -9.67
N PRO A 30 24.96 3.29 -10.45
CA PRO A 30 25.55 2.48 -11.52
C PRO A 30 26.43 1.33 -10.99
N VAL A 31 26.70 1.32 -9.68
CA VAL A 31 27.58 0.32 -9.03
C VAL A 31 26.79 -0.90 -8.53
N VAL A 32 25.51 -0.72 -8.23
CA VAL A 32 24.67 -1.81 -7.69
C VAL A 32 23.91 -2.47 -8.85
N PRO A 33 24.15 -3.77 -9.12
CA PRO A 33 23.40 -4.49 -10.12
C PRO A 33 21.88 -4.53 -9.79
N GLU A 34 21.03 -4.33 -10.80
CA GLU A 34 19.57 -4.30 -10.65
C GLU A 34 19.02 -5.56 -9.96
N MET A 35 19.62 -6.72 -10.20
CA MET A 35 19.22 -7.98 -9.58
C MET A 35 19.24 -7.96 -8.04
N TRP A 36 20.03 -7.10 -7.40
CA TRP A 36 20.06 -6.95 -5.95
C TRP A 36 19.03 -5.94 -5.45
N LEU A 37 18.59 -5.02 -6.31
CA LEU A 37 17.56 -4.03 -5.99
C LEU A 37 16.16 -4.66 -5.91
N ILE A 38 15.90 -5.71 -6.69
CA ILE A 38 14.62 -6.42 -6.68
C ILE A 38 14.31 -6.99 -5.29
N PRO A 39 15.13 -7.88 -4.69
CA PRO A 39 14.86 -8.38 -3.35
C PRO A 39 14.93 -7.29 -2.27
N LEU A 40 15.75 -6.25 -2.44
CA LEU A 40 15.80 -5.13 -1.50
C LEU A 40 14.48 -4.34 -1.48
N LYS A 41 13.87 -4.11 -2.66
CA LYS A 41 12.56 -3.48 -2.80
C LYS A 41 11.48 -4.32 -2.11
N GLY A 42 11.42 -5.61 -2.42
CA GLY A 42 10.47 -6.53 -1.78
C GLY A 42 10.68 -6.63 -0.26
N ALA A 43 11.92 -6.64 0.22
CA ALA A 43 12.24 -6.73 1.64
C ALA A 43 11.66 -5.55 2.44
N ALA A 44 11.60 -4.35 1.87
CA ALA A 44 11.04 -3.18 2.55
C ALA A 44 9.61 -3.44 3.04
N VAL A 45 8.74 -3.97 2.18
CA VAL A 45 7.34 -4.28 2.52
C VAL A 45 7.20 -5.69 3.12
N GLY A 46 8.01 -6.64 2.71
CA GLY A 46 8.05 -8.00 3.27
C GLY A 46 8.36 -8.01 4.77
N LEU A 47 9.19 -7.09 5.26
CA LEU A 47 9.45 -6.92 6.69
C LEU A 47 8.23 -6.37 7.45
N LEU A 48 7.33 -5.58 6.80
CA LEU A 48 6.04 -5.21 7.38
C LEU A 48 5.11 -6.42 7.49
N ALA A 49 5.12 -7.32 6.49
CA ALA A 49 4.38 -8.58 6.57
C ALA A 49 4.84 -9.42 7.75
N PHE A 50 6.14 -9.60 7.87
CA PHE A 50 6.73 -10.36 8.98
C PHE A 50 6.43 -9.71 10.33
N TYR A 51 6.49 -8.38 10.42
CA TYR A 51 6.09 -7.65 11.63
C TYR A 51 4.63 -7.92 12.00
N ALA A 52 3.70 -7.92 11.05
CA ALA A 52 2.28 -8.20 11.29
C ALA A 52 2.08 -9.63 11.83
N PHE A 53 2.68 -10.64 11.20
CA PHE A 53 2.56 -12.05 11.60
C PHE A 53 3.16 -12.35 12.98
N VAL A 54 4.31 -11.74 13.28
CA VAL A 54 5.00 -11.99 14.56
C VAL A 54 4.37 -11.21 15.71
N ARG A 55 3.71 -10.07 15.41
CA ARG A 55 3.17 -9.18 16.44
C ARG A 55 1.85 -9.65 17.01
N PHE A 56 0.97 -10.18 16.17
CA PHE A 56 -0.37 -10.61 16.53
C PHE A 56 -0.70 -11.96 15.90
N ARG A 57 -1.61 -12.70 16.56
CA ARG A 57 -2.04 -14.04 16.10
C ARG A 57 -3.49 -14.08 15.62
N ASP A 58 -4.19 -12.95 15.66
CA ASP A 58 -5.58 -12.85 15.23
C ASP A 58 -5.74 -12.91 13.70
N ALA A 59 -6.99 -13.05 13.25
CA ALA A 59 -7.31 -13.15 11.83
C ALA A 59 -6.93 -11.89 11.05
N ASP A 60 -7.13 -10.70 11.65
CA ASP A 60 -6.86 -9.43 10.97
C ASP A 60 -5.36 -9.19 10.79
N ALA A 61 -4.54 -9.62 11.75
CA ALA A 61 -3.08 -9.60 11.59
C ALA A 61 -2.60 -10.53 10.47
N ARG A 62 -3.24 -11.70 10.33
CA ARG A 62 -2.94 -12.62 9.23
C ARG A 62 -3.34 -12.04 7.88
N ILE A 63 -4.50 -11.38 7.79
CA ILE A 63 -4.95 -10.69 6.57
C ILE A 63 -4.00 -9.55 6.23
N LEU A 64 -3.61 -8.73 7.22
CA LEU A 64 -2.63 -7.66 7.04
C LEU A 64 -1.28 -8.20 6.56
N GLY A 65 -0.79 -9.29 7.15
CA GLY A 65 0.43 -9.95 6.72
C GLY A 65 0.33 -10.46 5.29
N ALA A 66 -0.79 -11.10 4.92
CA ALA A 66 -1.03 -11.57 3.55
C ALA A 66 -1.07 -10.42 2.53
N MET A 67 -1.69 -9.27 2.88
CA MET A 67 -1.64 -8.06 2.07
C MET A 67 -0.19 -7.67 1.77
N PHE A 68 0.65 -7.56 2.79
CA PHE A 68 2.04 -7.15 2.61
C PHE A 68 2.90 -8.20 1.93
N VAL A 69 2.58 -9.48 2.02
CA VAL A 69 3.22 -10.53 1.20
C VAL A 69 2.91 -10.28 -0.28
N LEU A 70 1.64 -10.04 -0.63
CA LEU A 70 1.25 -9.74 -2.02
C LEU A 70 1.92 -8.47 -2.52
N ALA A 71 1.99 -7.41 -1.69
CA ALA A 71 2.67 -6.17 -2.05
C ALA A 71 4.19 -6.39 -2.25
N SER A 72 4.84 -7.13 -1.36
CA SER A 72 6.27 -7.47 -1.48
C SER A 72 6.58 -8.26 -2.74
N LEU A 73 5.73 -9.26 -3.07
CA LEU A 73 5.84 -10.00 -4.32
C LEU A 73 5.56 -9.11 -5.54
N GLY A 74 4.58 -8.21 -5.44
CA GLY A 74 4.26 -7.21 -6.45
C GLY A 74 5.43 -6.27 -6.71
N ASP A 75 6.09 -5.80 -5.64
CA ASP A 75 7.29 -4.95 -5.72
C ASP A 75 8.44 -5.61 -6.46
N MET A 76 8.62 -6.92 -6.27
CA MET A 76 9.64 -7.67 -6.99
C MET A 76 9.21 -7.97 -8.43
N ALA A 77 7.95 -8.37 -8.62
CA ALA A 77 7.44 -8.76 -9.92
C ALA A 77 7.40 -7.60 -10.92
N ILE A 78 7.06 -6.38 -10.47
CA ILE A 78 6.94 -5.20 -11.34
C ILE A 78 8.29 -4.79 -11.99
N GLU A 79 9.41 -5.17 -11.37
CA GLU A 79 10.75 -4.93 -11.93
C GLU A 79 11.08 -5.92 -13.07
N ILE A 80 10.35 -7.02 -13.17
CA ILE A 80 10.55 -8.08 -14.19
C ILE A 80 9.46 -7.97 -15.26
N ASP A 81 8.21 -7.86 -14.83
CA ASP A 81 7.02 -7.76 -15.68
C ASP A 81 5.97 -6.90 -15.00
N GLN A 82 5.61 -5.80 -15.65
CA GLN A 82 4.66 -4.83 -15.10
C GLN A 82 3.28 -5.43 -14.89
N THR A 83 2.84 -6.33 -15.79
CA THR A 83 1.53 -6.97 -15.68
C THR A 83 1.47 -7.94 -14.51
N ALA A 84 2.52 -8.74 -14.31
CA ALA A 84 2.62 -9.64 -13.15
C ALA A 84 2.58 -8.86 -11.84
N GLY A 85 3.33 -7.74 -11.76
CA GLY A 85 3.28 -6.85 -10.61
C GLY A 85 1.87 -6.28 -10.37
N ALA A 86 1.21 -5.79 -11.42
CA ALA A 86 -0.14 -5.24 -11.33
C ALA A 86 -1.18 -6.27 -10.86
N ILE A 87 -1.08 -7.54 -11.28
CA ILE A 87 -1.95 -8.63 -10.82
C ILE A 87 -1.76 -8.89 -9.31
N LEU A 88 -0.53 -8.89 -8.81
CA LEU A 88 -0.24 -9.08 -7.39
C LEU A 88 -0.76 -7.90 -6.55
N PHE A 89 -0.60 -6.68 -7.02
CA PHE A 89 -1.17 -5.50 -6.37
C PHE A 89 -2.70 -5.48 -6.44
N PHE A 90 -3.30 -5.93 -7.54
CA PHE A 90 -4.75 -6.13 -7.61
C PHE A 90 -5.21 -7.11 -6.50
N GLY A 91 -4.51 -8.23 -6.33
CA GLY A 91 -4.76 -9.17 -5.23
C GLY A 91 -4.63 -8.52 -3.86
N TYR A 92 -3.59 -7.68 -3.66
CA TYR A 92 -3.43 -6.87 -2.45
C TYR A 92 -4.68 -6.01 -2.19
N HIS A 93 -5.17 -5.29 -3.21
CA HIS A 93 -6.36 -4.44 -3.06
C HIS A 93 -7.60 -5.23 -2.66
N MET A 94 -7.80 -6.42 -3.24
CA MET A 94 -8.94 -7.28 -2.88
C MET A 94 -8.87 -7.74 -1.43
N VAL A 95 -7.71 -8.18 -0.96
CA VAL A 95 -7.51 -8.60 0.44
C VAL A 95 -7.69 -7.40 1.38
N ALA A 96 -7.18 -6.22 1.00
CA ALA A 96 -7.32 -4.98 1.78
C ALA A 96 -8.79 -4.54 1.90
N ILE A 97 -9.55 -4.58 0.81
CA ILE A 97 -11.00 -4.32 0.82
C ILE A 97 -11.69 -5.27 1.81
N GLY A 98 -11.37 -6.56 1.76
CA GLY A 98 -11.89 -7.55 2.70
C GLY A 98 -11.60 -7.17 4.16
N LEU A 99 -10.37 -6.77 4.48
CA LEU A 99 -10.01 -6.31 5.83
C LEU A 99 -10.81 -5.08 6.26
N TYR A 100 -10.92 -4.07 5.39
CA TYR A 100 -11.58 -2.82 5.74
C TYR A 100 -13.10 -2.99 5.89
N LEU A 101 -13.74 -3.83 5.08
CA LEU A 101 -15.16 -4.15 5.17
C LEU A 101 -15.53 -4.98 6.42
N ARG A 102 -14.59 -5.71 7.02
CA ARG A 102 -14.80 -6.37 8.32
C ARG A 102 -14.94 -5.36 9.46
N HIS A 103 -14.46 -4.15 9.28
CA HIS A 103 -14.45 -3.09 10.29
C HIS A 103 -15.04 -1.79 9.74
N PRO A 104 -16.35 -1.78 9.39
CA PRO A 104 -16.99 -0.57 8.90
C PRO A 104 -17.10 0.47 10.02
N ARG A 105 -17.08 1.74 9.67
CA ARG A 105 -17.36 2.85 10.59
C ARG A 105 -18.88 2.98 10.75
N GLU A 106 -19.38 2.94 11.98
CA GLU A 106 -20.81 2.97 12.26
C GLU A 106 -21.52 4.23 11.74
N ASN A 107 -20.93 5.41 11.95
CA ASN A 107 -21.54 6.69 11.57
C ASN A 107 -20.58 7.59 10.79
N PRO A 108 -20.30 7.28 9.50
CA PRO A 108 -19.44 8.14 8.69
C PRO A 108 -20.16 9.46 8.36
N ARG A 109 -19.46 10.60 8.52
CA ARG A 109 -19.96 11.95 8.18
C ARG A 109 -20.23 12.05 6.68
N ALA A 110 -21.12 12.98 6.26
CA ALA A 110 -21.42 13.20 4.83
C ALA A 110 -20.16 13.48 4.00
N SER A 111 -19.24 14.29 4.51
CA SER A 111 -17.95 14.56 3.84
C SER A 111 -17.08 13.31 3.65
N GLN A 112 -17.16 12.34 4.57
CA GLN A 112 -16.42 11.09 4.45
C GLN A 112 -17.00 10.18 3.39
N LYS A 113 -18.34 10.12 3.33
CA LYS A 113 -19.06 9.39 2.29
C LYS A 113 -18.77 9.99 0.91
N ALA A 114 -18.82 11.33 0.80
CA ALA A 114 -18.51 12.03 -0.44
C ALA A 114 -17.05 11.76 -0.91
N ALA A 115 -16.08 11.81 0.02
CA ALA A 115 -14.69 11.49 -0.30
C ALA A 115 -14.52 10.01 -0.75
N ALA A 116 -15.19 9.07 -0.09
CA ALA A 116 -15.14 7.66 -0.49
C ALA A 116 -15.77 7.43 -1.87
N VAL A 117 -16.91 8.07 -2.16
CA VAL A 117 -17.53 8.02 -3.49
C VAL A 117 -16.60 8.62 -4.55
N ALA A 118 -15.96 9.77 -4.24
CA ALA A 118 -15.00 10.38 -5.15
C ALA A 118 -13.80 9.44 -5.43
N LEU A 119 -13.22 8.82 -4.39
CA LEU A 119 -12.14 7.85 -4.56
C LEU A 119 -12.57 6.65 -5.42
N LEU A 120 -13.77 6.11 -5.18
CA LEU A 120 -14.27 4.96 -5.91
C LEU A 120 -14.55 5.25 -7.39
N LEU A 121 -15.08 6.43 -7.71
CA LEU A 121 -15.53 6.76 -9.07
C LEU A 121 -14.47 7.50 -9.87
N LEU A 122 -13.75 8.45 -9.26
CA LEU A 122 -12.77 9.24 -10.01
C LEU A 122 -11.50 8.46 -10.30
N THR A 123 -11.09 7.54 -9.42
CA THR A 123 -9.86 6.77 -9.66
C THR A 123 -9.95 5.95 -10.97
N PRO A 124 -10.93 5.06 -11.18
CA PRO A 124 -11.02 4.33 -12.45
C PRO A 124 -11.24 5.24 -13.66
N ALA A 125 -11.96 6.35 -13.50
CA ALA A 125 -12.16 7.31 -14.59
C ALA A 125 -10.83 7.98 -15.00
N ILE A 126 -10.02 8.41 -14.04
CA ILE A 126 -8.71 9.00 -14.30
C ILE A 126 -7.77 7.95 -14.90
N PHE A 127 -7.74 6.73 -14.36
CA PHE A 127 -6.92 5.63 -14.88
C PHE A 127 -7.30 5.22 -16.30
N TRP A 128 -8.58 5.36 -16.67
CA TRP A 128 -9.05 5.20 -18.05
C TRP A 128 -8.50 6.29 -18.98
N LEU A 129 -8.42 7.53 -18.52
CA LEU A 129 -8.08 8.69 -19.34
C LEU A 129 -6.57 8.89 -19.53
N LEU A 130 -5.75 8.44 -18.57
CA LEU A 130 -4.31 8.76 -18.52
C LEU A 130 -3.47 8.06 -19.59
N PRO A 131 -3.62 6.74 -19.89
CA PRO A 131 -2.77 6.07 -20.85
C PRO A 131 -2.86 6.66 -22.25
N ALA A 132 -1.69 6.95 -22.86
CA ALA A 132 -1.62 7.42 -24.25
C ALA A 132 -2.04 6.32 -25.22
N ASP A 133 -1.61 5.07 -24.99
CA ASP A 133 -2.12 3.93 -25.72
C ASP A 133 -3.50 3.53 -25.17
N ARG A 134 -4.50 3.55 -26.03
CA ARG A 134 -5.87 3.19 -25.65
C ARG A 134 -6.08 1.69 -25.38
N ALA A 135 -5.16 0.85 -25.82
CA ALA A 135 -5.16 -0.57 -25.47
C ALA A 135 -4.99 -0.79 -23.95
N ASP A 136 -4.23 0.09 -23.28
CA ASP A 136 -3.99 0.04 -21.84
C ASP A 136 -5.15 0.64 -21.02
N ALA A 137 -6.10 1.33 -21.64
CA ALA A 137 -7.14 2.06 -20.90
C ALA A 137 -8.04 1.14 -20.06
N TRP A 138 -8.47 0.00 -20.59
CA TRP A 138 -9.31 -0.96 -19.85
C TRP A 138 -8.58 -1.67 -18.72
N PRO A 139 -7.38 -2.24 -18.95
CA PRO A 139 -6.61 -2.85 -17.85
C PRO A 139 -6.33 -1.87 -16.71
N THR A 140 -5.89 -0.65 -17.02
CA THR A 140 -5.62 0.37 -16.00
C THR A 140 -6.88 0.83 -15.29
N ALA A 141 -8.00 1.01 -15.98
CA ALA A 141 -9.27 1.37 -15.34
C ALA A 141 -9.76 0.29 -14.38
N LEU A 142 -9.66 -0.98 -14.75
CA LEU A 142 -10.01 -2.10 -13.88
C LEU A 142 -9.12 -2.14 -12.62
N TYR A 143 -7.82 -1.95 -12.81
CA TYR A 143 -6.88 -1.80 -11.70
C TYR A 143 -7.25 -0.59 -10.81
N GLY A 144 -7.54 0.56 -11.43
CA GLY A 144 -7.97 1.78 -10.76
C GLY A 144 -9.26 1.62 -9.96
N LEU A 145 -10.20 0.77 -10.43
CA LEU A 145 -11.42 0.45 -9.67
C LEU A 145 -11.10 -0.31 -8.39
N ALA A 146 -10.20 -1.29 -8.44
CA ALA A 146 -9.76 -2.02 -7.26
C ALA A 146 -9.02 -1.11 -6.26
N LEU A 147 -8.11 -0.28 -6.74
CA LEU A 147 -7.34 0.67 -5.95
C LEU A 147 -8.23 1.76 -5.33
N GLY A 148 -9.13 2.37 -6.12
CA GLY A 148 -10.10 3.36 -5.64
C GLY A 148 -11.08 2.76 -4.64
N GLY A 149 -11.53 1.52 -4.87
CA GLY A 149 -12.37 0.74 -3.95
C GLY A 149 -11.64 0.48 -2.63
N MET A 150 -10.37 0.08 -2.69
CA MET A 150 -9.52 -0.11 -1.51
C MET A 150 -9.39 1.19 -0.71
N ALA A 151 -9.08 2.31 -1.37
CA ALA A 151 -8.93 3.60 -0.71
C ALA A 151 -10.27 4.10 -0.10
N ALA A 152 -11.39 3.91 -0.79
CA ALA A 152 -12.73 4.24 -0.31
C ALA A 152 -13.09 3.40 0.94
N CYS A 153 -12.86 2.10 0.91
CA CYS A 153 -13.08 1.21 2.05
C CYS A 153 -12.18 1.57 3.24
N ALA A 154 -10.89 1.88 3.00
CA ALA A 154 -9.97 2.34 4.03
C ALA A 154 -10.47 3.63 4.70
N TRP A 155 -10.97 4.58 3.90
CA TRP A 155 -11.49 5.87 4.37
C TRP A 155 -12.75 5.74 5.23
N LEU A 156 -13.64 4.79 4.88
CA LEU A 156 -14.88 4.50 5.61
C LEU A 156 -14.71 3.46 6.71
N SER A 157 -13.55 2.84 6.84
CA SER A 157 -13.29 1.85 7.88
C SER A 157 -13.21 2.49 9.28
N ALA A 158 -13.39 1.66 10.30
CA ALA A 158 -13.22 2.05 11.69
C ALA A 158 -11.74 2.22 12.09
N PHE A 159 -10.79 1.88 11.21
CA PHE A 159 -9.38 2.19 11.40
C PHE A 159 -9.11 3.72 11.41
N SER A 160 -7.93 4.12 11.88
CA SER A 160 -7.52 5.53 11.90
C SER A 160 -7.43 6.10 10.47
N ARG A 161 -8.26 7.10 10.15
CA ARG A 161 -8.21 7.77 8.84
C ARG A 161 -6.89 8.46 8.57
N TYR A 162 -6.28 9.04 9.60
CA TYR A 162 -5.01 9.76 9.48
C TYR A 162 -3.81 8.82 9.28
N ARG A 163 -4.00 7.51 9.44
CA ARG A 163 -3.00 6.48 9.12
C ARG A 163 -3.48 5.61 7.98
N VAL A 164 -4.51 4.78 8.18
CA VAL A 164 -4.96 3.82 7.16
C VAL A 164 -5.59 4.54 5.96
N GLY A 165 -6.47 5.52 6.19
CA GLY A 165 -7.09 6.28 5.10
C GLY A 165 -6.08 7.10 4.31
N VAL A 166 -5.24 7.89 5.01
CA VAL A 166 -4.17 8.68 4.34
C VAL A 166 -3.16 7.75 3.68
N GLY A 167 -2.79 6.64 4.32
CA GLY A 167 -1.88 5.65 3.73
C GLY A 167 -2.41 5.06 2.42
N ALA A 168 -3.72 4.73 2.37
CA ALA A 168 -4.37 4.25 1.16
C ALA A 168 -4.42 5.32 0.05
N VAL A 169 -4.63 6.59 0.41
CA VAL A 169 -4.58 7.71 -0.56
C VAL A 169 -3.16 7.94 -1.07
N LEU A 170 -2.13 7.85 -0.22
CA LEU A 170 -0.74 7.97 -0.67
C LEU A 170 -0.37 6.85 -1.64
N PHE A 171 -0.81 5.62 -1.37
CA PHE A 171 -0.65 4.51 -2.30
C PHE A 171 -1.34 4.83 -3.65
N LEU A 172 -2.60 5.27 -3.60
CA LEU A 172 -3.35 5.67 -4.81
C LEU A 172 -2.61 6.74 -5.61
N VAL A 173 -2.08 7.77 -4.95
CA VAL A 173 -1.33 8.84 -5.62
C VAL A 173 -0.03 8.31 -6.24
N SER A 174 0.66 7.38 -5.56
CA SER A 174 1.83 6.70 -6.12
C SER A 174 1.51 5.99 -7.43
N ASP A 175 0.44 5.19 -7.44
CA ASP A 175 0.04 4.44 -8.63
C ASP A 175 -0.52 5.35 -9.73
N LEU A 176 -1.19 6.44 -9.35
CA LEU A 176 -1.60 7.49 -10.27
C LEU A 176 -0.39 8.07 -11.03
N LEU A 177 0.74 8.27 -10.36
CA LEU A 177 1.97 8.73 -11.01
C LEU A 177 2.56 7.68 -11.95
N ILE A 178 2.43 6.39 -11.63
CA ILE A 178 2.84 5.31 -12.55
C ILE A 178 2.02 5.38 -13.84
N VAL A 179 0.70 5.43 -13.73
CA VAL A 179 -0.19 5.47 -14.90
C VAL A 179 -0.07 6.80 -15.66
N ALA A 180 0.16 7.91 -14.96
CA ALA A 180 0.44 9.19 -15.60
C ALA A 180 1.74 9.17 -16.43
N GLY A 181 2.73 8.38 -16.02
CA GLY A 181 3.94 8.10 -16.79
C GLY A 181 3.68 7.34 -18.11
N MET A 182 2.54 6.65 -18.26
CA MET A 182 2.11 6.01 -19.50
C MET A 182 1.42 7.00 -20.47
N GLY A 183 1.32 8.27 -20.09
CA GLY A 183 0.63 9.31 -20.89
C GLY A 183 1.21 10.72 -20.61
N PRO A 184 0.49 11.60 -19.89
CA PRO A 184 0.85 13.02 -19.81
C PRO A 184 2.21 13.30 -19.15
N LEU A 185 2.75 12.37 -18.35
CA LEU A 185 4.07 12.51 -17.73
C LEU A 185 5.14 11.63 -18.41
N MET A 186 4.87 11.13 -19.61
CA MET A 186 5.85 10.33 -20.35
C MET A 186 7.10 11.16 -20.65
N GLY A 187 8.27 10.64 -20.22
CA GLY A 187 9.55 11.33 -20.38
C GLY A 187 9.89 12.36 -19.26
N GLU A 188 8.97 12.67 -18.37
CA GLU A 188 9.24 13.54 -17.23
C GLU A 188 10.16 12.85 -16.21
N ARG A 189 11.11 13.61 -15.65
CA ARG A 189 12.16 13.04 -14.77
C ARG A 189 11.79 13.05 -13.29
N LEU A 190 10.84 13.88 -12.86
CA LEU A 190 10.56 14.10 -11.44
C LEU A 190 9.57 13.10 -10.86
N HIS A 191 8.53 12.70 -11.64
CA HIS A 191 7.48 11.83 -11.10
C HIS A 191 8.01 10.46 -10.61
N PRO A 192 9.02 9.80 -11.25
CA PRO A 192 9.51 8.52 -10.75
C PRO A 192 10.16 8.62 -9.36
N TRP A 193 10.65 9.80 -8.97
CA TRP A 193 11.23 10.01 -7.64
C TRP A 193 10.19 10.03 -6.52
N LEU A 194 8.94 10.38 -6.85
CA LEU A 194 7.84 10.46 -5.88
C LEU A 194 7.13 9.13 -5.69
N ILE A 195 7.12 8.24 -6.69
CA ILE A 195 6.39 6.98 -6.66
C ILE A 195 6.76 6.16 -5.42
N TRP A 196 8.04 5.81 -5.26
CA TRP A 196 8.48 4.96 -4.17
C TRP A 196 8.26 5.56 -2.77
N PRO A 197 8.62 6.82 -2.49
CA PRO A 197 8.36 7.41 -1.17
C PRO A 197 6.89 7.45 -0.80
N LEU A 198 5.99 7.81 -1.73
CA LEU A 198 4.55 7.84 -1.50
C LEU A 198 3.98 6.45 -1.24
N TYR A 199 4.38 5.48 -2.05
CA TYR A 199 4.00 4.09 -1.90
C TYR A 199 4.43 3.54 -0.54
N TYR A 200 5.75 3.59 -0.23
CA TYR A 200 6.26 3.02 1.00
C TYR A 200 5.70 3.71 2.25
N LEU A 201 5.60 5.04 2.24
CA LEU A 201 4.97 5.77 3.35
C LEU A 201 3.50 5.36 3.51
N GLY A 202 2.78 5.16 2.40
CA GLY A 202 1.42 4.64 2.40
C GLY A 202 1.32 3.27 3.09
N GLN A 203 2.19 2.33 2.71
CA GLN A 203 2.24 0.99 3.30
C GLN A 203 2.59 1.02 4.80
N LEU A 204 3.56 1.84 5.18
CA LEU A 204 3.95 2.02 6.57
C LEU A 204 2.80 2.58 7.42
N LEU A 205 2.09 3.60 6.93
CA LEU A 205 0.95 4.18 7.63
C LEU A 205 -0.21 3.19 7.76
N ILE A 206 -0.50 2.39 6.73
CA ILE A 206 -1.50 1.32 6.79
C ILE A 206 -1.11 0.31 7.87
N CYS A 207 0.14 -0.17 7.85
CA CYS A 207 0.66 -1.10 8.84
C CYS A 207 0.48 -0.58 10.26
N LEU A 208 0.97 0.62 10.53
CA LEU A 208 0.91 1.24 11.85
C LEU A 208 -0.52 1.50 12.32
N GLY A 209 -1.41 1.89 11.40
CA GLY A 209 -2.80 2.20 11.72
C GLY A 209 -3.64 0.96 12.06
N VAL A 210 -3.44 -0.14 11.32
CA VAL A 210 -4.11 -1.43 11.61
C VAL A 210 -3.56 -2.02 12.91
N VAL A 211 -2.24 -2.10 13.06
CA VAL A 211 -1.58 -2.62 14.27
C VAL A 211 -1.96 -1.83 15.53
N GLU A 212 -2.16 -0.53 15.44
CA GLU A 212 -2.63 0.26 16.58
C GLU A 212 -4.02 -0.17 17.05
N ARG A 213 -4.94 -0.44 16.11
CA ARG A 213 -6.28 -0.92 16.46
C ARG A 213 -6.22 -2.30 17.13
N LEU A 214 -5.46 -3.24 16.56
CA LEU A 214 -5.30 -4.58 17.12
C LEU A 214 -4.77 -4.53 18.56
N ARG A 215 -3.83 -3.64 18.85
CA ARG A 215 -3.34 -3.43 20.23
C ARG A 215 -4.39 -2.91 21.19
N ARG A 216 -5.32 -2.08 20.72
CA ARG A 216 -6.39 -1.53 21.59
C ARG A 216 -7.40 -2.60 21.97
N THR A 217 -7.70 -3.54 21.05
CA THR A 217 -8.59 -4.67 21.33
C THR A 217 -7.96 -5.64 22.31
N GLU A 218 -6.68 -6.00 22.17
CA GLU A 218 -5.97 -6.86 23.16
C GLU A 218 -5.86 -6.22 24.55
N GLY A 219 -5.74 -4.88 24.63
CA GLY A 219 -5.58 -4.16 25.92
C GLY A 219 -6.90 -3.82 26.62
N GLY A 220 -8.04 -4.01 25.98
CA GLY A 220 -9.38 -3.76 26.55
C GLY A 220 -10.08 -5.01 27.13
N GLU A 221 -9.47 -6.18 26.99
CA GLU A 221 -9.97 -7.45 27.53
C GLU A 221 -9.33 -7.84 28.89
N GLY A 222 -8.69 -6.88 29.59
CA GLY A 222 -8.03 -7.07 30.86
C GLY A 222 -8.62 -6.26 32.01
#